data_508bd6cac6e880f165476e02f92382d5
#
_entry.id   508bd6cac6e880f165476e02f92382d5
#
_cell.length_a   1.000
_cell.length_b   1.000
_cell.length_c   1.000
_cell.angle_alpha   90.00
_cell.angle_beta   90.00
_cell.angle_gamma   90.00
#
_symmetry.space_group_name_H-M   'P 1'
#
loop_
_entity.id
_entity.type
_entity.pdbx_description
1 polymer ?
#
loop_
_entity_poly.entity_id
_entity_poly.type
_entity_poly.pdbx_seq_one_letter_code
_entity_poly.pdbx_strand_id
1 'polypeptide(L)'
;MSAGEPVTAICPGAYDPVTNGHLDIIVRASGIFERVVVGVVREPRHKEPLFSVEERVQFLEDALREYPNVEVDVFAELVVEFARRWGARTLVKGLRAISDFEWEFQMHHLNRRLAPDVETMYLMSSPQYSFLSSSGVKEIASFGGSVEGLVPGPVAERFTRLYPSPHEGTPVSPRE
;
A
#
# COMPACT_ATOMS: atom_id res chain seq x y z
N MET A 1 -9.36 -35.17 9.84
CA MET A 1 -8.77 -34.43 8.70
C MET A 1 -7.99 -33.27 9.34
N SER A 2 -6.68 -33.27 9.20
CA SER A 2 -5.84 -32.16 9.67
C SER A 2 -6.29 -30.90 8.93
N ALA A 3 -6.66 -29.84 9.67
CA ALA A 3 -6.88 -28.55 9.06
C ALA A 3 -5.55 -28.17 8.40
N GLY A 4 -5.52 -28.07 7.07
CA GLY A 4 -4.33 -27.64 6.34
C GLY A 4 -3.95 -26.22 6.80
N GLU A 5 -2.67 -25.88 6.65
CA GLU A 5 -2.24 -24.49 6.87
C GLU A 5 -3.07 -23.55 5.99
N PRO A 6 -3.47 -22.36 6.52
CA PRO A 6 -4.31 -21.43 5.77
C PRO A 6 -3.60 -20.98 4.49
N VAL A 7 -4.36 -20.86 3.40
CA VAL A 7 -3.84 -20.33 2.14
C VAL A 7 -3.52 -18.85 2.31
N THR A 8 -2.22 -18.57 2.52
CA THR A 8 -1.72 -17.24 2.84
C THR A 8 -1.21 -16.52 1.60
N ALA A 9 -1.58 -15.25 1.45
CA ALA A 9 -1.05 -14.35 0.42
C ALA A 9 -0.34 -13.14 1.05
N ILE A 10 0.69 -12.65 0.37
CA ILE A 10 1.41 -11.43 0.76
C ILE A 10 1.01 -10.29 -0.16
N CYS A 11 0.63 -9.15 0.40
CA CYS A 11 0.46 -7.88 -0.30
C CYS A 11 1.65 -6.96 0.04
N PRO A 12 2.74 -6.99 -0.72
CA PRO A 12 3.94 -6.22 -0.38
C PRO A 12 3.89 -4.80 -0.94
N GLY A 13 4.41 -3.83 -0.19
CA GLY A 13 4.51 -2.46 -0.66
C GLY A 13 5.28 -1.54 0.29
N ALA A 14 5.55 -0.32 -0.16
CA ALA A 14 6.10 0.74 0.69
C ALA A 14 5.02 1.39 1.55
N TYR A 15 3.82 1.54 1.00
CA TYR A 15 2.67 2.18 1.65
C TYR A 15 2.99 3.56 2.26
N ASP A 16 3.63 4.40 1.47
CA ASP A 16 4.13 5.71 1.88
C ASP A 16 3.47 6.88 1.12
N PRO A 17 2.22 7.21 1.51
CA PRO A 17 1.34 6.51 2.43
C PRO A 17 0.54 5.39 1.75
N VAL A 18 -0.22 4.64 2.57
CA VAL A 18 -1.32 3.81 2.07
C VAL A 18 -2.37 4.71 1.42
N THR A 19 -2.95 4.25 0.29
CA THR A 19 -4.03 4.94 -0.44
C THR A 19 -5.26 4.05 -0.51
N ASN A 20 -6.42 4.63 -0.85
CA ASN A 20 -7.64 3.84 -1.05
C ASN A 20 -7.50 2.84 -2.20
N GLY A 21 -6.61 3.10 -3.16
CA GLY A 21 -6.25 2.13 -4.20
C GLY A 21 -5.48 0.91 -3.66
N HIS A 22 -4.61 1.09 -2.68
CA HIS A 22 -3.97 -0.03 -2.00
C HIS A 22 -4.98 -0.84 -1.18
N LEU A 23 -5.87 -0.17 -0.46
CA LEU A 23 -6.91 -0.83 0.34
C LEU A 23 -7.87 -1.65 -0.54
N ASP A 24 -8.25 -1.13 -1.72
CA ASP A 24 -9.08 -1.87 -2.70
C ASP A 24 -8.46 -3.25 -3.03
N ILE A 25 -7.17 -3.28 -3.31
CA ILE A 25 -6.46 -4.52 -3.62
C ILE A 25 -6.39 -5.47 -2.41
N ILE A 26 -6.01 -4.94 -1.23
CA ILE A 26 -5.87 -5.74 -0.01
C ILE A 26 -7.21 -6.34 0.41
N VAL A 27 -8.27 -5.55 0.41
CA VAL A 27 -9.63 -6.01 0.77
C VAL A 27 -10.14 -7.06 -0.22
N ARG A 28 -9.89 -6.89 -1.51
CA ARG A 28 -10.26 -7.92 -2.49
C ARG A 28 -9.44 -9.19 -2.33
N ALA A 29 -8.17 -9.06 -2.01
CA ALA A 29 -7.33 -10.23 -1.69
C ALA A 29 -7.84 -10.95 -0.45
N SER A 30 -8.29 -10.24 0.59
CA SER A 30 -8.83 -10.85 1.83
C SER A 30 -10.13 -11.63 1.60
N GLY A 31 -10.85 -11.33 0.53
CA GLY A 31 -12.02 -12.11 0.10
C GLY A 31 -11.67 -13.37 -0.71
N ILE A 32 -10.41 -13.52 -1.15
CA ILE A 32 -9.94 -14.66 -1.95
C ILE A 32 -9.12 -15.64 -1.10
N PHE A 33 -8.28 -15.12 -0.20
CA PHE A 33 -7.34 -15.89 0.60
C PHE A 33 -7.82 -16.02 2.04
N GLU A 34 -7.55 -17.16 2.66
CA GLU A 34 -7.88 -17.40 4.07
C GLU A 34 -7.09 -16.48 5.01
N ARG A 35 -5.89 -16.06 4.58
CA ARG A 35 -5.03 -15.12 5.32
C ARG A 35 -4.31 -14.20 4.34
N VAL A 36 -4.29 -12.92 4.64
CA VAL A 36 -3.52 -11.92 3.89
C VAL A 36 -2.55 -11.22 4.84
N VAL A 37 -1.28 -11.16 4.45
CA VAL A 37 -0.27 -10.39 5.18
C VAL A 37 0.14 -9.20 4.32
N VAL A 38 -0.11 -8.01 4.84
CA VAL A 38 0.36 -6.76 4.23
C VAL A 38 1.80 -6.54 4.66
N GLY A 39 2.73 -6.77 3.72
CA GLY A 39 4.16 -6.60 3.96
C GLY A 39 4.61 -5.16 3.72
N VAL A 40 4.98 -4.45 4.79
CA VAL A 40 5.52 -3.08 4.69
C VAL A 40 7.04 -3.16 4.60
N VAL A 41 7.60 -2.74 3.45
CA VAL A 41 9.07 -2.68 3.33
C VAL A 41 9.62 -1.60 4.27
N ARG A 42 10.57 -1.98 5.14
CA ARG A 42 11.14 -1.07 6.14
C ARG A 42 11.78 0.15 5.48
N GLU A 43 12.72 -0.09 4.57
CA GLU A 43 13.49 0.93 3.86
C GLU A 43 13.36 0.72 2.35
N PRO A 44 12.45 1.46 1.67
CA PRO A 44 12.37 1.43 0.22
C PRO A 44 13.67 1.96 -0.40
N ARG A 45 14.40 1.13 -1.14
CA ARG A 45 15.76 1.44 -1.63
C ARG A 45 15.86 2.61 -2.61
N HIS A 46 14.76 3.05 -3.20
CA HIS A 46 14.79 4.06 -4.26
C HIS A 46 14.16 5.41 -3.87
N LYS A 47 13.63 5.55 -2.66
CA LYS A 47 13.00 6.79 -2.18
C LYS A 47 13.08 6.85 -0.66
N GLU A 48 13.45 8.00 -0.11
CA GLU A 48 13.21 8.24 1.31
C GLU A 48 11.70 8.32 1.55
N PRO A 49 11.17 7.52 2.47
CA PRO A 49 9.74 7.57 2.79
C PRO A 49 9.42 8.86 3.55
N LEU A 50 8.25 9.42 3.28
CA LEU A 50 7.75 10.60 4.00
C LEU A 50 7.31 10.23 5.43
N PHE A 51 6.73 9.04 5.58
CA PHE A 51 6.24 8.53 6.85
C PHE A 51 7.16 7.44 7.39
N SER A 52 7.38 7.46 8.70
CA SER A 52 8.14 6.40 9.36
C SER A 52 7.49 5.03 9.14
N VAL A 53 8.24 3.95 9.33
CA VAL A 53 7.68 2.60 9.17
C VAL A 53 6.54 2.36 10.18
N GLU A 54 6.66 2.90 11.39
CA GLU A 54 5.65 2.81 12.44
C GLU A 54 4.36 3.54 12.02
N GLU A 55 4.45 4.76 11.46
CA GLU A 55 3.30 5.49 10.95
C GLU A 55 2.61 4.71 9.81
N ARG A 56 3.39 4.16 8.88
CA ARG A 56 2.85 3.39 7.75
C ARG A 56 2.12 2.11 8.19
N VAL A 57 2.66 1.42 9.19
CA VAL A 57 2.01 0.26 9.81
C VAL A 57 0.72 0.69 10.49
N GLN A 58 0.76 1.72 11.33
CA GLN A 58 -0.41 2.20 12.05
C GLN A 58 -1.56 2.61 11.12
N PHE A 59 -1.26 3.30 10.02
CA PHE A 59 -2.26 3.67 9.01
C PHE A 59 -2.94 2.44 8.39
N LEU A 60 -2.18 1.38 8.14
CA LEU A 60 -2.71 0.13 7.60
C LEU A 60 -3.56 -0.61 8.64
N GLU A 61 -3.06 -0.76 9.87
CA GLU A 61 -3.79 -1.43 10.95
C GLU A 61 -5.13 -0.73 11.25
N ASP A 62 -5.13 0.60 11.27
CA ASP A 62 -6.36 1.38 11.48
C ASP A 62 -7.36 1.18 10.33
N ALA A 63 -6.88 1.22 9.09
CA ALA A 63 -7.72 1.08 7.90
C ALA A 63 -8.25 -0.35 7.69
N LEU A 64 -7.56 -1.37 8.19
CA LEU A 64 -7.85 -2.78 7.97
C LEU A 64 -8.43 -3.48 9.22
N ARG A 65 -8.74 -2.74 10.27
CA ARG A 65 -9.25 -3.27 11.56
C ARG A 65 -10.48 -4.17 11.43
N GLU A 66 -11.32 -3.94 10.45
CA GLU A 66 -12.54 -4.72 10.20
C GLU A 66 -12.28 -6.03 9.42
N TYR A 67 -11.06 -6.30 9.02
CA TYR A 67 -10.67 -7.49 8.25
C TYR A 67 -9.84 -8.45 9.11
N PRO A 68 -10.46 -9.38 9.85
CA PRO A 68 -9.79 -10.20 10.85
C PRO A 68 -8.77 -11.20 10.27
N ASN A 69 -8.84 -11.46 8.97
CA ASN A 69 -7.89 -12.32 8.24
C ASN A 69 -6.76 -11.54 7.57
N VAL A 70 -6.63 -10.22 7.87
CA VAL A 70 -5.55 -9.38 7.36
C VAL A 70 -4.63 -9.00 8.50
N GLU A 71 -3.34 -9.26 8.32
CA GLU A 71 -2.28 -8.90 9.27
C GLU A 71 -1.30 -7.93 8.60
N VAL A 72 -0.67 -7.08 9.38
CA VAL A 72 0.37 -6.14 8.90
C VAL A 72 1.70 -6.54 9.52
N ASP A 73 2.74 -6.68 8.71
CA ASP A 73 4.09 -6.99 9.19
C ASP A 73 5.15 -6.22 8.39
N VAL A 74 6.31 -6.02 9.00
CA VAL A 74 7.43 -5.28 8.40
C VAL A 74 8.50 -6.25 7.93
N PHE A 75 9.09 -5.97 6.77
CA PHE A 75 10.21 -6.73 6.26
C PHE A 75 11.36 -5.84 5.73
N ALA A 76 12.58 -6.37 5.81
CA ALA A 76 13.80 -5.75 5.29
C ALA A 76 14.56 -6.70 4.34
N GLU A 77 14.15 -7.95 4.26
CA GLU A 77 14.66 -9.01 3.39
C GLU A 77 14.06 -8.95 1.98
N LEU A 78 14.41 -9.88 1.12
CA LEU A 78 13.73 -10.06 -0.17
C LEU A 78 12.25 -10.45 0.04
N VAL A 79 11.36 -9.91 -0.80
CA VAL A 79 9.91 -10.17 -0.68
C VAL A 79 9.57 -11.66 -0.74
N VAL A 80 10.32 -12.45 -1.48
CA VAL A 80 10.13 -13.90 -1.57
C VAL A 80 10.55 -14.63 -0.31
N GLU A 81 11.54 -14.13 0.42
CA GLU A 81 11.96 -14.65 1.73
C GLU A 81 10.94 -14.28 2.80
N PHE A 82 10.44 -13.05 2.74
CA PHE A 82 9.32 -12.63 3.56
C PHE A 82 8.09 -13.54 3.34
N ALA A 83 7.75 -13.86 2.10
CA ALA A 83 6.67 -14.77 1.78
C ALA A 83 6.88 -16.15 2.40
N ARG A 84 8.08 -16.71 2.28
CA ARG A 84 8.44 -18.01 2.89
C ARG A 84 8.36 -18.00 4.41
N ARG A 85 8.74 -16.89 5.05
CA ARG A 85 8.64 -16.71 6.52
C ARG A 85 7.19 -16.81 6.99
N TRP A 86 6.25 -16.39 6.17
CA TRP A 86 4.82 -16.48 6.44
C TRP A 86 4.15 -17.75 5.88
N GLY A 87 4.92 -18.70 5.35
CA GLY A 87 4.39 -19.89 4.68
C GLY A 87 3.57 -19.57 3.41
N ALA A 88 3.70 -18.36 2.89
CA ALA A 88 2.94 -17.92 1.73
C ALA A 88 3.64 -18.32 0.43
N ARG A 89 2.83 -18.78 -0.54
CA ARG A 89 3.26 -19.09 -1.89
C ARG A 89 2.75 -18.12 -2.94
N THR A 90 2.07 -17.07 -2.51
CA THR A 90 1.42 -16.10 -3.40
C THR A 90 1.75 -14.68 -2.98
N LEU A 91 2.27 -13.89 -3.92
CA LEU A 91 2.33 -12.44 -3.82
C LEU A 91 1.12 -11.87 -4.57
N VAL A 92 0.41 -10.92 -3.98
CA VAL A 92 -0.70 -10.21 -4.63
C VAL A 92 -0.29 -8.76 -4.84
N LYS A 93 -0.42 -8.29 -6.07
CA LYS A 93 -0.08 -6.93 -6.47
C LYS A 93 -1.20 -6.29 -7.29
N GLY A 94 -1.39 -4.99 -7.13
CA GLY A 94 -2.30 -4.19 -7.95
C GLY A 94 -1.64 -3.72 -9.24
N LEU A 95 -2.38 -3.75 -10.34
CA LEU A 95 -1.99 -3.14 -11.62
C LEU A 95 -2.97 -2.01 -11.97
N ARG A 96 -2.43 -0.83 -12.27
CA ARG A 96 -3.21 0.37 -12.62
C ARG A 96 -3.08 0.74 -14.09
N ALA A 97 -1.85 0.70 -14.61
CA ALA A 97 -1.49 1.14 -15.95
C ALA A 97 -0.45 0.23 -16.59
N ILE A 98 -0.25 0.40 -17.90
CA ILE A 98 0.74 -0.37 -18.67
C ILE A 98 2.16 -0.16 -18.13
N SER A 99 2.48 1.04 -17.66
CA SER A 99 3.79 1.33 -17.05
C SER A 99 4.06 0.53 -15.78
N ASP A 100 3.02 0.26 -14.97
CA ASP A 100 3.16 -0.61 -13.80
C ASP A 100 3.48 -2.04 -14.25
N PHE A 101 2.84 -2.50 -15.34
CA PHE A 101 3.03 -3.84 -15.86
C PHE A 101 4.47 -4.13 -16.29
N GLU A 102 5.14 -3.20 -16.97
CA GLU A 102 6.52 -3.40 -17.42
C GLU A 102 7.49 -3.64 -16.25
N TRP A 103 7.35 -2.86 -15.18
CA TRP A 103 8.15 -3.04 -13.97
C TRP A 103 7.81 -4.34 -13.25
N GLU A 104 6.53 -4.62 -13.05
CA GLU A 104 6.07 -5.82 -12.38
C GLU A 104 6.43 -7.09 -13.16
N PHE A 105 6.43 -7.05 -14.49
CA PHE A 105 6.85 -8.15 -15.35
C PHE A 105 8.33 -8.51 -15.11
N GLN A 106 9.21 -7.49 -15.03
CA GLN A 106 10.63 -7.72 -14.72
C GLN A 106 10.80 -8.32 -13.33
N MET A 107 10.13 -7.74 -12.33
CA MET A 107 10.21 -8.19 -10.94
C MET A 107 9.65 -9.59 -10.76
N HIS A 108 8.58 -9.95 -11.48
CA HIS A 108 8.03 -11.29 -11.48
C HIS A 108 9.08 -12.32 -11.90
N HIS A 109 9.77 -12.10 -13.02
CA HIS A 109 10.78 -13.03 -13.50
C HIS A 109 11.98 -13.14 -12.55
N LEU A 110 12.43 -12.04 -11.95
CA LEU A 110 13.49 -12.04 -10.95
C LEU A 110 13.07 -12.82 -9.69
N ASN A 111 11.88 -12.55 -9.17
CA ASN A 111 11.34 -13.25 -8.01
C ASN A 111 11.19 -14.75 -8.27
N ARG A 112 10.65 -15.12 -9.43
CA ARG A 112 10.50 -16.54 -9.82
C ARG A 112 11.84 -17.26 -9.97
N ARG A 113 12.89 -16.58 -10.41
CA ARG A 113 14.25 -17.14 -10.46
C ARG A 113 14.80 -17.43 -9.07
N LEU A 114 14.50 -16.57 -8.09
CA LEU A 114 14.97 -16.70 -6.70
C LEU A 114 14.12 -17.69 -5.89
N ALA A 115 12.84 -17.75 -6.17
CA ALA A 115 11.85 -18.57 -5.46
C ALA A 115 10.82 -19.14 -6.45
N PRO A 116 11.13 -20.26 -7.14
CA PRO A 116 10.20 -20.89 -8.09
C PRO A 116 8.89 -21.40 -7.46
N ASP A 117 8.87 -21.51 -6.14
CA ASP A 117 7.75 -21.94 -5.31
C ASP A 117 6.81 -20.78 -4.91
N VAL A 118 7.17 -19.53 -5.23
CA VAL A 118 6.35 -18.34 -4.96
C VAL A 118 5.85 -17.74 -6.28
N GLU A 119 4.53 -17.65 -6.42
CA GLU A 119 3.88 -17.09 -7.62
C GLU A 119 3.36 -15.67 -7.33
N THR A 120 3.26 -14.83 -8.37
CA THR A 120 2.69 -13.48 -8.26
C THR A 120 1.36 -13.41 -8.99
N MET A 121 0.32 -13.02 -8.28
CA MET A 121 -1.00 -12.73 -8.82
C MET A 121 -1.22 -11.23 -8.92
N TYR A 122 -1.83 -10.79 -10.03
CA TYR A 122 -2.11 -9.39 -10.27
C TYR A 122 -3.62 -9.15 -10.26
N LEU A 123 -4.03 -8.17 -9.46
CA LEU A 123 -5.41 -7.67 -9.44
C LEU A 123 -5.44 -6.31 -10.14
N MET A 124 -6.32 -6.18 -11.13
CA MET A 124 -6.56 -4.88 -11.76
C MET A 124 -7.20 -3.93 -10.74
N SER A 125 -6.65 -2.73 -10.63
CA SER A 125 -7.23 -1.66 -9.79
C SER A 125 -8.65 -1.35 -10.23
N SER A 126 -9.52 -1.06 -9.28
CA SER A 126 -10.86 -0.53 -9.58
C SER A 126 -10.74 0.79 -10.35
N PRO A 127 -11.63 1.06 -11.33
CA PRO A 127 -11.52 2.22 -12.23
C PRO A 127 -11.34 3.56 -11.50
N GLN A 128 -12.03 3.74 -10.38
CA GLN A 128 -11.93 4.95 -9.55
C GLN A 128 -10.57 5.18 -8.91
N TYR A 129 -9.70 4.16 -8.85
CA TYR A 129 -8.36 4.24 -8.26
C TYR A 129 -7.24 4.05 -9.29
N SER A 130 -7.57 3.94 -10.58
CA SER A 130 -6.58 3.67 -11.64
C SER A 130 -5.52 4.75 -11.80
N PHE A 131 -5.83 5.99 -11.41
CA PHE A 131 -4.92 7.14 -11.44
C PHE A 131 -4.19 7.38 -10.12
N LEU A 132 -4.58 6.67 -9.04
CA LEU A 132 -4.15 6.97 -7.69
C LEU A 132 -2.77 6.37 -7.38
N SER A 133 -1.84 7.21 -6.92
CA SER A 133 -0.52 6.79 -6.46
C SER A 133 -0.10 7.52 -5.19
N SER A 134 0.71 6.88 -4.36
CA SER A 134 1.28 7.54 -3.16
C SER A 134 2.11 8.78 -3.51
N SER A 135 2.84 8.76 -4.63
CA SER A 135 3.62 9.91 -5.08
C SER A 135 2.73 11.08 -5.46
N GLY A 136 1.64 10.83 -6.25
CA GLY A 136 0.68 11.86 -6.61
C GLY A 136 -0.05 12.45 -5.40
N VAL A 137 -0.42 11.61 -4.43
CA VAL A 137 -1.03 12.07 -3.18
C VAL A 137 -0.06 12.97 -2.41
N LYS A 138 1.20 12.57 -2.27
CA LYS A 138 2.21 13.40 -1.60
C LYS A 138 2.42 14.74 -2.30
N GLU A 139 2.42 14.74 -3.61
CA GLU A 139 2.54 15.96 -4.41
C GLU A 139 1.37 16.91 -4.17
N ILE A 140 0.13 16.43 -4.30
CA ILE A 140 -1.08 17.23 -4.02
C ILE A 140 -1.03 17.81 -2.61
N ALA A 141 -0.76 16.98 -1.60
CA ALA A 141 -0.70 17.42 -0.21
C ALA A 141 0.38 18.47 0.04
N SER A 142 1.55 18.35 -0.58
CA SER A 142 2.68 19.27 -0.41
C SER A 142 2.37 20.69 -0.89
N PHE A 143 1.42 20.83 -1.82
CA PHE A 143 0.89 22.13 -2.29
C PHE A 143 -0.38 22.57 -1.57
N GLY A 144 -0.75 21.91 -0.48
CA GLY A 144 -1.95 22.25 0.31
C GLY A 144 -3.26 21.78 -0.33
N GLY A 145 -3.21 20.90 -1.33
CA GLY A 145 -4.40 20.31 -1.94
C GLY A 145 -5.04 19.25 -1.04
N SER A 146 -6.37 19.12 -1.09
CA SER A 146 -7.10 18.08 -0.35
C SER A 146 -6.80 16.70 -0.90
N VAL A 147 -6.54 15.76 0.01
CA VAL A 147 -6.35 14.33 -0.28
C VAL A 147 -7.50 13.47 0.26
N GLU A 148 -8.59 14.11 0.69
CA GLU A 148 -9.81 13.41 1.13
C GLU A 148 -10.35 12.51 0.00
N GLY A 149 -10.81 11.32 0.37
CA GLY A 149 -11.29 10.32 -0.59
C GLY A 149 -10.18 9.59 -1.37
N LEU A 150 -8.92 10.05 -1.30
CA LEU A 150 -7.77 9.39 -1.92
C LEU A 150 -7.03 8.48 -0.95
N VAL A 151 -7.05 8.82 0.33
CA VAL A 151 -6.39 8.11 1.42
C VAL A 151 -7.34 7.90 2.60
N PRO A 152 -7.04 6.98 3.54
CA PRO A 152 -7.76 6.87 4.81
C PRO A 152 -7.74 8.17 5.62
N GLY A 153 -8.78 8.39 6.43
CA GLY A 153 -8.93 9.59 7.27
C GLY A 153 -7.69 9.94 8.09
N PRO A 154 -7.08 9.00 8.86
CA PRO A 154 -5.87 9.27 9.65
C PRO A 154 -4.68 9.75 8.81
N VAL A 155 -4.55 9.27 7.56
CA VAL A 155 -3.53 9.73 6.61
C VAL A 155 -3.80 11.16 6.16
N ALA A 156 -5.06 11.48 5.81
CA ALA A 156 -5.46 12.84 5.42
C ALA A 156 -5.21 13.85 6.55
N GLU A 157 -5.59 13.52 7.79
CA GLU A 157 -5.30 14.33 8.97
C GLU A 157 -3.80 14.54 9.18
N ARG A 158 -3.00 13.52 8.96
CA ARG A 158 -1.54 13.61 9.10
C ARG A 158 -0.94 14.55 8.05
N PHE A 159 -1.45 14.53 6.82
CA PHE A 159 -1.06 15.49 5.77
C PHE A 159 -1.43 16.93 6.13
N THR A 160 -2.63 17.16 6.67
CA THR A 160 -3.04 18.50 7.12
C THR A 160 -2.10 19.06 8.19
N ARG A 161 -1.60 18.22 9.09
CA ARG A 161 -0.60 18.63 10.11
C ARG A 161 0.78 18.89 9.51
N LEU A 162 1.19 18.17 8.46
CA LEU A 162 2.48 18.37 7.80
C LEU A 162 2.49 19.59 6.90
N TYR A 163 1.38 19.83 6.22
CA TYR A 163 1.21 20.88 5.22
C TYR A 163 -0.05 21.70 5.53
N PRO A 164 -0.01 22.56 6.56
CA PRO A 164 -1.16 23.41 6.89
C PRO A 164 -1.48 24.31 5.70
N SER A 165 -2.77 24.38 5.32
CA SER A 165 -3.22 25.23 4.21
C SER A 165 -2.91 26.68 4.49
N PRO A 166 -2.31 27.45 3.56
CA PRO A 166 -2.01 28.86 3.75
C PRO A 166 -3.26 29.75 3.88
N HIS A 167 -4.46 29.20 3.71
CA HIS A 167 -5.73 29.94 3.70
C HIS A 167 -6.50 29.95 5.04
N GLU A 168 -6.04 29.27 6.07
CA GLU A 168 -6.73 29.31 7.39
C GLU A 168 -6.34 30.52 8.29
N GLY A 169 -5.55 31.47 7.80
CA GLY A 169 -5.01 32.54 8.65
C GLY A 169 -5.07 33.97 8.13
N THR A 170 -5.64 34.27 6.95
CA THR A 170 -5.70 35.67 6.51
C THR A 170 -7.06 36.00 5.89
N PRO A 171 -7.89 36.86 6.52
CA PRO A 171 -9.06 37.37 5.83
C PRO A 171 -8.56 38.25 4.65
N VAL A 172 -8.93 37.88 3.44
CA VAL A 172 -8.69 38.69 2.25
C VAL A 172 -9.47 39.97 2.43
N SER A 173 -8.77 41.09 2.72
CA SER A 173 -9.35 42.40 2.67
C SER A 173 -9.81 42.69 1.24
N PRO A 174 -11.05 43.13 1.01
CA PRO A 174 -11.49 43.53 -0.31
C PRO A 174 -10.60 44.68 -0.81
N ARG A 175 -10.01 44.52 -1.96
CA ARG A 175 -9.35 45.63 -2.66
C ARG A 175 -10.45 46.59 -3.12
N GLU A 176 -10.41 47.81 -2.62
CA GLU A 176 -11.16 48.94 -3.16
C GLU A 176 -10.70 49.31 -4.57
#